data_af48b1e6ac16579e0d78e5b25c6ca55d
#
_entry.id   af48b1e6ac16579e0d78e5b25c6ca55d
#
_cell.length_a   1.000
_cell.length_b   1.000
_cell.length_c   1.000
_cell.angle_alpha   90.00
_cell.angle_beta   90.00
_cell.angle_gamma   90.00
#
_symmetry.space_group_name_H-M   'P 1'
#
loop_
_entity.id
_entity.type
_entity.pdbx_description
1 polymer ?
#
loop_
_entity_poly.entity_id
_entity_poly.type
_entity_poly.pdbx_seq_one_letter_code
_entity_poly.pdbx_strand_id
1 'polypeptide(L)'
;VAAKVAAKATIAAVKAIIAATKALIAAIAAGGWIAVLVIVIICLIGLLIGSCFGIFFSGEDSGSGYTMQNVVQEINDDYQQQIDTTKANLSHDVLEMSGSRAVWPEVLAVYAVKTTTDPDNPQEVATIDDSKKAILTDIFWEMNQISSRTETRTETVITETDDGHGNIVETESTVTQTYLYITVSHKTAEEMAEQYGFDKEQKEQLAELLAEENRSLWSAVLYGIYTEDGAIVSVALSQVGNVGGEPYWSWYGFSGRVEWCACFVSWCANECGYIDTGVIPQYAGCVNGVQWFKDRGQWMDAPPNRPRHDYLL
;
A
#
# COMPACT_ATOMS: atom_id res chain seq x y z
N VAL A 1 40.31 5.54 4.04
CA VAL A 1 39.91 4.36 3.23
C VAL A 1 38.77 4.76 2.31
N ALA A 2 37.74 5.49 2.79
CA ALA A 2 36.58 5.91 2.02
C ALA A 2 36.95 6.75 0.77
N ALA A 3 37.84 7.71 0.88
CA ALA A 3 38.31 8.52 -0.26
C ALA A 3 39.01 7.70 -1.38
N LYS A 4 39.66 6.58 -1.03
CA LYS A 4 40.24 5.67 -2.03
C LYS A 4 39.22 4.80 -2.74
N VAL A 5 38.11 4.47 -2.08
CA VAL A 5 37.01 3.71 -2.67
C VAL A 5 36.19 4.59 -3.60
N ALA A 6 35.89 5.83 -3.19
CA ALA A 6 35.22 6.81 -4.04
C ALA A 6 36.07 7.13 -5.31
N ALA A 7 37.39 7.35 -5.17
CA ALA A 7 38.26 7.56 -6.30
C ALA A 7 38.33 6.35 -7.26
N LYS A 8 38.26 5.11 -6.75
CA LYS A 8 38.19 3.90 -7.58
C LYS A 8 36.87 3.77 -8.33
N ALA A 9 35.75 4.09 -7.67
CA ALA A 9 34.42 4.09 -8.29
C ALA A 9 34.34 5.14 -9.40
N THR A 10 34.84 6.36 -9.15
CA THR A 10 34.93 7.43 -10.17
C THR A 10 35.80 7.02 -11.35
N ILE A 11 36.96 6.39 -11.11
CA ILE A 11 37.82 5.91 -12.18
C ILE A 11 37.17 4.79 -12.98
N ALA A 12 36.45 3.88 -12.32
CA ALA A 12 35.69 2.82 -13.00
C ALA A 12 34.57 3.39 -13.86
N ALA A 13 33.81 4.36 -13.35
CA ALA A 13 32.78 5.06 -14.09
C ALA A 13 33.36 5.81 -15.31
N VAL A 14 34.44 6.55 -15.14
CA VAL A 14 35.13 7.25 -16.25
C VAL A 14 35.60 6.24 -17.29
N LYS A 15 36.20 5.12 -16.90
CA LYS A 15 36.63 4.07 -17.85
C LYS A 15 35.44 3.46 -18.59
N ALA A 16 34.32 3.23 -17.94
CA ALA A 16 33.08 2.73 -18.56
C ALA A 16 32.55 3.74 -19.59
N ILE A 17 32.52 5.02 -19.25
CA ILE A 17 32.05 6.09 -20.14
C ILE A 17 33.02 6.18 -21.37
N ILE A 18 34.30 6.11 -21.17
CA ILE A 18 35.26 6.12 -22.29
C ILE A 18 35.09 4.90 -23.19
N ALA A 19 34.85 3.71 -22.61
CA ALA A 19 34.64 2.50 -23.38
C ALA A 19 33.31 2.57 -24.18
N ALA A 20 32.23 3.07 -23.56
CA ALA A 20 30.94 3.29 -24.22
C ALA A 20 31.05 4.32 -25.36
N THR A 21 31.78 5.43 -25.14
CA THR A 21 32.03 6.46 -26.17
C THR A 21 32.82 5.90 -27.35
N LYS A 22 33.86 5.09 -27.11
CA LYS A 22 34.60 4.41 -28.17
C LYS A 22 33.74 3.43 -28.96
N ALA A 23 32.92 2.65 -28.29
CA ALA A 23 31.99 1.73 -28.95
C ALA A 23 30.94 2.47 -29.78
N LEU A 24 30.42 3.59 -29.28
CA LEU A 24 29.49 4.47 -29.99
C LEU A 24 30.16 5.05 -31.26
N ILE A 25 31.39 5.58 -31.16
CA ILE A 25 32.13 6.11 -32.30
C ILE A 25 32.38 5.02 -33.36
N ALA A 26 32.75 3.81 -32.94
CA ALA A 26 32.95 2.67 -33.84
C ALA A 26 31.67 2.24 -34.54
N ALA A 27 30.52 2.21 -33.82
CA ALA A 27 29.24 1.89 -34.38
C ALA A 27 28.73 2.93 -35.40
N ILE A 28 28.95 4.22 -35.12
CA ILE A 28 28.65 5.32 -36.04
C ILE A 28 29.50 5.19 -37.31
N ALA A 29 30.81 4.93 -37.15
CA ALA A 29 31.75 4.78 -38.27
C ALA A 29 31.44 3.58 -39.17
N ALA A 30 30.83 2.52 -38.63
CA ALA A 30 30.36 1.35 -39.37
C ALA A 30 29.03 1.56 -40.12
N GLY A 31 28.45 2.76 -40.07
CA GLY A 31 27.17 3.08 -40.73
C GLY A 31 25.92 2.46 -40.04
N GLY A 32 26.09 1.96 -38.83
CA GLY A 32 25.03 1.24 -38.08
C GLY A 32 24.24 2.14 -37.16
N TRP A 33 23.36 3.04 -37.66
CA TRP A 33 22.51 3.89 -36.84
C TRP A 33 21.63 3.04 -35.85
N ILE A 34 21.26 1.81 -36.24
CA ILE A 34 20.53 0.86 -35.40
C ILE A 34 21.39 0.47 -34.18
N ALA A 35 22.69 0.20 -34.36
CA ALA A 35 23.59 -0.13 -33.26
C ALA A 35 23.74 1.05 -32.28
N VAL A 36 23.78 2.29 -32.79
CA VAL A 36 23.77 3.50 -31.97
C VAL A 36 22.52 3.62 -31.16
N LEU A 37 21.36 3.42 -31.79
CA LEU A 37 20.06 3.44 -31.10
C LEU A 37 19.99 2.40 -29.98
N VAL A 38 20.42 1.17 -30.23
CA VAL A 38 20.47 0.10 -29.23
C VAL A 38 21.37 0.48 -28.06
N ILE A 39 22.56 1.02 -28.32
CA ILE A 39 23.49 1.48 -27.26
C ILE A 39 22.85 2.60 -26.42
N VAL A 40 22.20 3.57 -27.06
CA VAL A 40 21.50 4.66 -26.36
C VAL A 40 20.37 4.12 -25.48
N ILE A 41 19.58 3.17 -25.99
CA ILE A 41 18.52 2.53 -25.21
C ILE A 41 19.09 1.79 -23.99
N ILE A 42 20.17 1.01 -24.17
CA ILE A 42 20.83 0.30 -23.06
C ILE A 42 21.36 1.30 -22.02
N CYS A 43 21.97 2.41 -22.46
CA CYS A 43 22.44 3.45 -21.54
C CYS A 43 21.29 4.11 -20.76
N LEU A 44 20.17 4.39 -21.42
CA LEU A 44 18.97 4.96 -20.77
C LEU A 44 18.37 3.99 -19.74
N ILE A 45 18.24 2.71 -20.09
CA ILE A 45 17.79 1.68 -19.14
C ILE A 45 18.76 1.59 -17.95
N GLY A 46 20.07 1.60 -18.19
CA GLY A 46 21.07 1.58 -17.12
C GLY A 46 20.98 2.80 -16.19
N LEU A 47 20.69 3.98 -16.73
CA LEU A 47 20.47 5.18 -15.93
C LEU A 47 19.19 5.10 -15.10
N LEU A 48 18.11 4.57 -15.65
CA LEU A 48 16.85 4.37 -14.94
C LEU A 48 17.00 3.37 -13.79
N ILE A 49 17.63 2.22 -14.04
CA ILE A 49 17.88 1.19 -13.02
C ILE A 49 18.76 1.71 -11.88
N GLY A 50 19.74 2.55 -12.20
CA GLY A 50 20.66 3.16 -11.23
C GLY A 50 20.09 4.35 -10.46
N SER A 51 18.89 4.81 -10.79
CA SER A 51 18.19 5.90 -10.13
C SER A 51 17.11 5.38 -9.16
N CYS A 52 16.45 6.29 -8.43
CA CYS A 52 15.28 5.94 -7.60
C CYS A 52 14.12 5.33 -8.42
N PHE A 53 14.04 5.61 -9.72
CA PHE A 53 13.07 4.98 -10.63
C PHE A 53 13.35 3.49 -10.91
N GLY A 54 14.54 3.00 -10.52
CA GLY A 54 14.83 1.57 -10.50
C GLY A 54 13.83 0.75 -9.71
N ILE A 55 13.13 1.37 -8.75
CA ILE A 55 12.08 0.72 -7.94
C ILE A 55 10.99 0.07 -8.81
N PHE A 56 10.65 0.65 -9.95
CA PHE A 56 9.64 0.11 -10.86
C PHE A 56 10.05 -1.20 -11.56
N PHE A 57 11.31 -1.60 -11.45
CA PHE A 57 11.82 -2.87 -11.96
C PHE A 57 11.99 -3.94 -10.86
N SER A 58 11.66 -3.63 -9.60
CA SER A 58 11.85 -4.53 -8.44
C SER A 58 10.78 -5.63 -8.30
N GLY A 59 9.83 -5.69 -9.22
CA GLY A 59 8.75 -6.70 -9.22
C GLY A 59 9.20 -8.12 -9.60
N GLU A 60 10.40 -8.30 -10.16
CA GLU A 60 10.94 -9.59 -10.56
C GLU A 60 12.06 -10.06 -9.63
N ASP A 61 12.14 -11.39 -9.40
CA ASP A 61 13.24 -11.97 -8.65
C ASP A 61 14.55 -11.90 -9.43
N SER A 62 15.51 -11.19 -8.90
CA SER A 62 16.85 -11.04 -9.47
C SER A 62 17.84 -12.14 -9.04
N GLY A 63 17.35 -13.21 -8.43
CA GLY A 63 18.15 -14.33 -7.94
C GLY A 63 18.41 -14.30 -6.42
N SER A 64 17.86 -13.34 -5.70
CA SER A 64 17.90 -13.28 -4.23
C SER A 64 16.81 -14.12 -3.56
N GLY A 65 15.82 -14.58 -4.34
CA GLY A 65 14.59 -15.21 -3.84
C GLY A 65 13.54 -14.21 -3.38
N TYR A 66 13.80 -12.91 -3.49
CA TYR A 66 12.87 -11.84 -3.13
C TYR A 66 12.32 -11.13 -4.36
N THR A 67 11.04 -10.80 -4.29
CA THR A 67 10.40 -9.80 -5.13
C THR A 67 9.85 -8.70 -4.23
N MET A 68 9.66 -7.50 -4.76
CA MET A 68 9.05 -6.41 -3.97
C MET A 68 7.68 -6.82 -3.40
N GLN A 69 6.89 -7.54 -4.18
CA GLN A 69 5.57 -8.04 -3.77
C GLN A 69 5.65 -8.92 -2.53
N ASN A 70 6.58 -9.91 -2.53
CA ASN A 70 6.73 -10.82 -1.40
C ASN A 70 7.19 -10.10 -0.13
N VAL A 71 8.09 -9.13 -0.26
CA VAL A 71 8.58 -8.33 0.88
C VAL A 71 7.47 -7.42 1.42
N VAL A 72 6.70 -6.78 0.54
CA VAL A 72 5.53 -5.98 0.92
C VAL A 72 4.50 -6.83 1.65
N GLN A 73 4.23 -8.05 1.15
CA GLN A 73 3.30 -8.96 1.81
C GLN A 73 3.79 -9.37 3.20
N GLU A 74 5.05 -9.74 3.34
CA GLU A 74 5.62 -10.11 4.65
C GLU A 74 5.51 -8.96 5.68
N ILE A 75 5.82 -7.74 5.27
CA ILE A 75 5.67 -6.57 6.15
C ILE A 75 4.19 -6.30 6.49
N ASN A 76 3.27 -6.52 5.55
CA ASN A 76 1.84 -6.44 5.83
C ASN A 76 1.38 -7.50 6.84
N ASP A 77 1.88 -8.73 6.72
CA ASP A 77 1.57 -9.82 7.64
C ASP A 77 2.07 -9.49 9.06
N ASP A 78 3.28 -8.97 9.19
CA ASP A 78 3.84 -8.50 10.46
C ASP A 78 3.01 -7.36 11.08
N TYR A 79 2.58 -6.40 10.25
CA TYR A 79 1.72 -5.31 10.68
C TYR A 79 0.36 -5.82 11.17
N GLN A 80 -0.26 -6.74 10.44
CA GLN A 80 -1.53 -7.34 10.85
C GLN A 80 -1.36 -8.17 12.13
N GLN A 81 -0.28 -8.91 12.25
CA GLN A 81 0.04 -9.66 13.46
C GLN A 81 0.16 -8.76 14.69
N GLN A 82 0.73 -7.56 14.57
CA GLN A 82 0.78 -6.61 15.69
C GLN A 82 -0.62 -6.15 16.13
N ILE A 83 -1.51 -5.87 15.18
CA ILE A 83 -2.91 -5.53 15.46
C ILE A 83 -3.60 -6.69 16.16
N ASP A 84 -3.48 -7.92 15.66
CA ASP A 84 -4.13 -9.10 16.20
C ASP A 84 -3.59 -9.47 17.59
N THR A 85 -2.29 -9.32 17.79
CA THR A 85 -1.65 -9.47 19.10
C THR A 85 -2.19 -8.46 20.11
N THR A 86 -2.37 -7.20 19.68
CA THR A 86 -2.95 -6.15 20.53
C THR A 86 -4.39 -6.49 20.93
N LYS A 87 -5.22 -6.97 20.00
CA LYS A 87 -6.58 -7.44 20.27
C LYS A 87 -6.61 -8.61 21.25
N ALA A 88 -5.73 -9.59 21.07
CA ALA A 88 -5.69 -10.81 21.90
C ALA A 88 -5.21 -10.52 23.33
N ASN A 89 -4.28 -9.58 23.52
CA ASN A 89 -3.68 -9.28 24.79
C ASN A 89 -4.51 -8.34 25.69
N LEU A 90 -5.48 -7.61 25.11
CA LEU A 90 -6.29 -6.63 25.81
C LEU A 90 -7.75 -7.12 25.87
N SER A 91 -8.19 -7.52 27.08
CA SER A 91 -9.58 -7.94 27.29
C SER A 91 -10.53 -6.78 27.01
N HIS A 92 -11.54 -7.03 26.18
CA HIS A 92 -12.53 -6.03 25.80
C HIS A 92 -13.85 -6.69 25.38
N ASP A 93 -14.93 -5.94 25.54
CA ASP A 93 -16.27 -6.31 25.08
C ASP A 93 -16.58 -5.70 23.72
N VAL A 94 -16.03 -4.49 23.46
CA VAL A 94 -16.24 -3.72 22.23
C VAL A 94 -14.89 -3.32 21.65
N LEU A 95 -14.70 -3.52 20.34
CA LEU A 95 -13.53 -3.11 19.59
C LEU A 95 -13.87 -1.95 18.66
N GLU A 96 -13.15 -0.85 18.82
CA GLU A 96 -13.18 0.32 17.94
C GLU A 96 -11.82 0.48 17.24
N MET A 97 -11.83 0.60 15.91
CA MET A 97 -10.61 0.77 15.13
C MET A 97 -10.74 2.00 14.22
N SER A 98 -9.70 2.82 14.14
CA SER A 98 -9.68 4.05 13.35
C SER A 98 -8.31 4.38 12.80
N GLY A 99 -8.29 5.27 11.80
CA GLY A 99 -7.08 5.76 11.14
C GLY A 99 -6.67 4.94 9.93
N SER A 100 -5.46 5.20 9.46
CA SER A 100 -4.87 4.50 8.31
C SER A 100 -3.35 4.40 8.47
N ARG A 101 -2.77 3.39 7.86
CA ARG A 101 -1.31 3.31 7.66
C ARG A 101 -0.90 4.04 6.38
N ALA A 102 0.40 4.32 6.24
CA ALA A 102 0.97 4.82 5.00
C ALA A 102 0.67 3.90 3.81
N VAL A 103 0.37 4.49 2.67
CA VAL A 103 0.17 3.72 1.44
C VAL A 103 1.51 3.29 0.86
N TRP A 104 1.56 2.10 0.29
CA TRP A 104 2.80 1.52 -0.21
C TRP A 104 3.56 2.36 -1.24
N PRO A 105 2.91 3.05 -2.19
CA PRO A 105 3.62 3.98 -3.07
C PRO A 105 4.46 5.02 -2.33
N GLU A 106 3.94 5.61 -1.24
CA GLU A 106 4.70 6.57 -0.43
C GLU A 106 5.87 5.92 0.30
N VAL A 107 5.66 4.75 0.92
CA VAL A 107 6.73 4.01 1.61
C VAL A 107 7.86 3.65 0.65
N LEU A 108 7.51 3.12 -0.52
CA LEU A 108 8.49 2.71 -1.53
C LEU A 108 9.17 3.90 -2.20
N ALA A 109 8.49 5.03 -2.40
CA ALA A 109 9.10 6.24 -2.93
C ALA A 109 10.12 6.82 -1.95
N VAL A 110 9.78 6.90 -0.65
CA VAL A 110 10.71 7.32 0.40
C VAL A 110 11.92 6.37 0.47
N TYR A 111 11.67 5.05 0.45
CA TYR A 111 12.72 4.03 0.42
C TYR A 111 13.64 4.21 -0.80
N ALA A 112 13.07 4.39 -1.99
CA ALA A 112 13.83 4.52 -3.22
C ALA A 112 14.74 5.75 -3.19
N VAL A 113 14.22 6.92 -2.83
CA VAL A 113 15.03 8.14 -2.75
C VAL A 113 16.09 8.01 -1.67
N LYS A 114 15.73 7.60 -0.45
CA LYS A 114 16.69 7.45 0.66
C LYS A 114 17.83 6.50 0.31
N THR A 115 17.51 5.34 -0.28
CA THR A 115 18.49 4.29 -0.54
C THR A 115 19.42 4.63 -1.70
N THR A 116 18.89 5.23 -2.76
CA THR A 116 19.71 5.58 -3.94
C THR A 116 20.59 6.81 -3.73
N THR A 117 20.18 7.71 -2.84
CA THR A 117 20.88 8.96 -2.58
C THR A 117 21.62 8.97 -1.24
N ASP A 118 21.74 7.81 -0.56
CA ASP A 118 22.51 7.68 0.68
C ASP A 118 23.95 8.14 0.45
N PRO A 119 24.44 9.17 1.17
CA PRO A 119 25.76 9.72 0.92
C PRO A 119 26.90 8.77 1.29
N ASP A 120 26.65 7.81 2.19
CA ASP A 120 27.68 6.89 2.68
C ASP A 120 27.65 5.56 1.93
N ASN A 121 26.47 5.10 1.50
CA ASN A 121 26.28 3.80 0.85
C ASN A 121 25.11 3.80 -0.14
N PRO A 122 25.19 4.56 -1.26
CA PRO A 122 24.11 4.57 -2.24
C PRO A 122 23.96 3.20 -2.89
N GLN A 123 22.72 2.70 -2.93
CA GLN A 123 22.37 1.39 -3.49
C GLN A 123 21.26 1.56 -4.53
N GLU A 124 21.31 0.76 -5.59
CA GLU A 124 20.20 0.65 -6.53
C GLU A 124 19.00 -0.07 -5.85
N VAL A 125 17.79 0.20 -6.34
CA VAL A 125 16.54 -0.31 -5.78
C VAL A 125 15.74 -1.19 -6.75
N ALA A 126 16.33 -1.51 -7.91
CA ALA A 126 15.72 -2.41 -8.89
C ALA A 126 15.77 -3.88 -8.43
N THR A 127 16.64 -4.20 -7.49
CA THR A 127 16.73 -5.53 -6.87
C THR A 127 16.55 -5.42 -5.37
N ILE A 128 16.10 -6.49 -4.72
CA ILE A 128 15.94 -6.53 -3.27
C ILE A 128 16.73 -7.70 -2.68
N ASP A 129 17.38 -7.46 -1.54
CA ASP A 129 18.12 -8.44 -0.75
C ASP A 129 17.81 -8.23 0.74
N ASP A 130 18.40 -9.03 1.63
CA ASP A 130 18.16 -8.95 3.09
C ASP A 130 18.45 -7.56 3.66
N SER A 131 19.51 -6.90 3.20
CA SER A 131 19.88 -5.56 3.69
C SER A 131 18.86 -4.50 3.26
N LYS A 132 18.46 -4.54 2.00
CA LYS A 132 17.47 -3.61 1.44
C LYS A 132 16.08 -3.86 2.02
N LYS A 133 15.72 -5.15 2.25
CA LYS A 133 14.50 -5.52 2.97
C LYS A 133 14.48 -4.94 4.37
N ALA A 134 15.59 -5.02 5.12
CA ALA A 134 15.68 -4.43 6.45
C ALA A 134 15.46 -2.91 6.41
N ILE A 135 16.12 -2.20 5.48
CA ILE A 135 15.92 -0.75 5.29
C ILE A 135 14.46 -0.41 4.98
N LEU A 136 13.82 -1.17 4.10
CA LEU A 136 12.40 -0.96 3.75
C LEU A 136 11.49 -1.21 4.95
N THR A 137 11.75 -2.27 5.72
CA THR A 137 11.01 -2.60 6.94
C THR A 137 11.14 -1.47 7.99
N ASP A 138 12.34 -0.96 8.19
CA ASP A 138 12.58 0.16 9.13
C ASP A 138 11.82 1.42 8.70
N ILE A 139 11.87 1.78 7.41
CA ILE A 139 11.12 2.92 6.88
C ILE A 139 9.62 2.73 7.07
N PHE A 140 9.10 1.53 6.79
CA PHE A 140 7.69 1.24 7.00
C PHE A 140 7.26 1.48 8.45
N TRP A 141 8.05 1.00 9.43
CA TRP A 141 7.74 1.18 10.85
C TRP A 141 8.02 2.60 11.37
N GLU A 142 8.93 3.34 10.76
CA GLU A 142 9.10 4.78 11.05
C GLU A 142 7.91 5.62 10.54
N MET A 143 7.30 5.19 9.43
CA MET A 143 6.12 5.84 8.88
C MET A 143 4.84 5.49 9.63
N ASN A 144 4.73 4.30 10.23
CA ASN A 144 3.48 3.79 10.77
C ASN A 144 3.52 3.61 12.27
N GLN A 145 2.43 3.96 12.94
CA GLN A 145 2.26 3.77 14.37
C GLN A 145 0.92 3.13 14.68
N ILE A 146 0.95 2.06 15.48
CA ILE A 146 -0.23 1.43 16.06
C ILE A 146 -0.26 1.81 17.53
N SER A 147 -1.37 2.39 17.98
CA SER A 147 -1.61 2.72 19.38
C SER A 147 -2.91 2.08 19.86
N SER A 148 -2.98 1.78 21.15
CA SER A 148 -4.19 1.23 21.75
C SER A 148 -4.46 1.85 23.11
N ARG A 149 -5.74 1.94 23.47
CA ARG A 149 -6.20 2.31 24.80
C ARG A 149 -7.46 1.52 25.14
N THR A 150 -7.68 1.27 26.42
CA THR A 150 -8.91 0.71 26.93
C THR A 150 -9.69 1.75 27.73
N GLU A 151 -11.02 1.67 27.67
CA GLU A 151 -11.92 2.55 28.40
C GLU A 151 -13.09 1.72 28.93
N THR A 152 -13.38 1.79 30.21
CA THR A 152 -14.55 1.13 30.78
C THR A 152 -15.69 2.12 30.86
N ARG A 153 -16.84 1.78 30.27
CA ARG A 153 -18.08 2.56 30.33
C ARG A 153 -19.15 1.79 31.07
N THR A 154 -19.88 2.48 31.90
CA THR A 154 -21.04 1.93 32.60
C THR A 154 -22.29 2.66 32.11
N GLU A 155 -23.20 1.94 31.52
CA GLU A 155 -24.47 2.48 31.01
C GLU A 155 -25.62 1.91 31.79
N THR A 156 -26.62 2.74 32.07
CA THR A 156 -27.86 2.30 32.67
C THR A 156 -28.82 1.88 31.55
N VAL A 157 -29.22 0.63 31.57
CA VAL A 157 -30.19 0.07 30.63
C VAL A 157 -31.54 -0.10 31.38
N ILE A 158 -32.56 0.52 30.83
CA ILE A 158 -33.96 0.35 31.32
C ILE A 158 -34.57 -0.78 30.50
N THR A 159 -34.97 -1.86 31.18
CA THR A 159 -35.67 -2.99 30.56
C THR A 159 -37.14 -2.95 31.01
N GLU A 160 -38.04 -2.86 30.05
CA GLU A 160 -39.48 -2.95 30.27
C GLU A 160 -39.88 -4.43 30.24
N THR A 161 -40.50 -4.90 31.31
CA THR A 161 -41.05 -6.27 31.41
C THR A 161 -42.52 -6.21 31.81
N ASP A 162 -43.36 -7.06 31.18
CA ASP A 162 -44.75 -7.25 31.60
C ASP A 162 -44.77 -8.13 32.87
N ASP A 163 -45.45 -7.68 33.94
CA ASP A 163 -45.58 -8.40 35.21
C ASP A 163 -46.58 -9.59 35.15
N GLY A 164 -47.09 -9.91 33.97
CA GLY A 164 -48.09 -10.96 33.74
C GLY A 164 -49.54 -10.53 34.07
N HIS A 165 -49.71 -9.27 34.49
CA HIS A 165 -51.04 -8.67 34.81
C HIS A 165 -51.33 -7.48 33.86
N GLY A 166 -50.52 -7.27 32.82
CA GLY A 166 -50.67 -6.20 31.84
C GLY A 166 -50.07 -4.87 32.28
N ASN A 167 -49.28 -4.85 33.37
CA ASN A 167 -48.52 -3.65 33.75
C ASN A 167 -47.08 -3.78 33.28
N ILE A 168 -46.53 -2.70 32.70
CA ILE A 168 -45.13 -2.61 32.33
C ILE A 168 -44.34 -2.18 33.57
N VAL A 169 -43.39 -3.01 33.99
CA VAL A 169 -42.44 -2.71 35.05
C VAL A 169 -41.08 -2.36 34.42
N GLU A 170 -40.64 -1.15 34.68
CA GLU A 170 -39.30 -0.70 34.30
C GLU A 170 -38.26 -1.20 35.32
N THR A 171 -37.26 -1.92 34.86
CA THR A 171 -36.14 -2.35 35.71
C THR A 171 -34.88 -1.68 35.20
N GLU A 172 -34.27 -0.88 36.05
CA GLU A 172 -32.95 -0.31 35.78
C GLU A 172 -31.85 -1.34 36.10
N SER A 173 -31.00 -1.60 35.10
CA SER A 173 -29.79 -2.40 35.27
C SER A 173 -28.61 -1.63 34.75
N THR A 174 -27.43 -1.83 35.33
CA THR A 174 -26.18 -1.24 34.84
C THR A 174 -25.40 -2.31 34.09
N VAL A 175 -25.01 -1.98 32.85
CA VAL A 175 -24.10 -2.81 32.06
C VAL A 175 -22.77 -2.10 31.98
N THR A 176 -21.68 -2.78 32.38
CA THR A 176 -20.34 -2.28 32.28
C THR A 176 -19.63 -2.98 31.11
N GLN A 177 -19.13 -2.20 30.16
CA GLN A 177 -18.43 -2.71 29.01
C GLN A 177 -17.03 -2.09 28.91
N THR A 178 -16.06 -2.89 28.54
CA THR A 178 -14.69 -2.45 28.26
C THR A 178 -14.53 -2.27 26.75
N TYR A 179 -14.21 -1.06 26.36
CA TYR A 179 -13.92 -0.69 24.97
C TYR A 179 -12.40 -0.77 24.75
N LEU A 180 -11.98 -1.42 23.67
CA LEU A 180 -10.63 -1.34 23.15
C LEU A 180 -10.63 -0.45 21.92
N TYR A 181 -9.86 0.63 21.98
CA TYR A 181 -9.60 1.51 20.85
C TYR A 181 -8.23 1.18 20.28
N ILE A 182 -8.17 0.86 18.99
CA ILE A 182 -6.93 0.75 18.24
C ILE A 182 -6.92 1.88 17.22
N THR A 183 -5.92 2.75 17.31
CA THR A 183 -5.73 3.86 16.38
C THR A 183 -4.44 3.64 15.61
N VAL A 184 -4.55 3.68 14.30
CA VAL A 184 -3.42 3.65 13.37
C VAL A 184 -3.20 5.06 12.85
N SER A 185 -1.96 5.52 12.89
CA SER A 185 -1.53 6.79 12.29
C SER A 185 -0.27 6.58 11.47
N HIS A 186 -0.04 7.49 10.53
CA HIS A 186 1.16 7.43 9.71
C HIS A 186 1.70 8.83 9.43
N LYS A 187 2.97 8.86 9.04
CA LYS A 187 3.62 10.03 8.45
C LYS A 187 3.50 9.96 6.93
N THR A 188 3.29 11.10 6.30
CA THR A 188 3.29 11.21 4.83
C THR A 188 4.71 11.13 4.28
N ALA A 189 4.83 10.96 2.97
CA ALA A 189 6.13 10.98 2.29
C ALA A 189 6.86 12.33 2.48
N GLU A 190 6.14 13.45 2.53
CA GLU A 190 6.69 14.77 2.77
C GLU A 190 7.22 14.90 4.21
N GLU A 191 6.49 14.40 5.21
CA GLU A 191 6.95 14.40 6.60
C GLU A 191 8.21 13.54 6.77
N MET A 192 8.31 12.42 6.04
CA MET A 192 9.52 11.61 6.01
C MET A 192 10.69 12.31 5.31
N ALA A 193 10.42 13.03 4.24
CA ALA A 193 11.43 13.84 3.55
C ALA A 193 12.02 14.93 4.47
N GLU A 194 11.18 15.57 5.29
CA GLU A 194 11.64 16.52 6.31
C GLU A 194 12.45 15.80 7.42
N GLN A 195 11.95 14.66 7.90
CA GLN A 195 12.62 13.88 8.95
C GLN A 195 14.03 13.42 8.53
N TYR A 196 14.18 12.98 7.28
CA TYR A 196 15.48 12.55 6.73
C TYR A 196 16.34 13.70 6.21
N GLY A 197 15.82 14.93 6.23
CA GLY A 197 16.55 16.10 5.75
C GLY A 197 16.80 16.07 4.25
N PHE A 198 15.86 15.55 3.47
CA PHE A 198 15.98 15.51 2.01
C PHE A 198 16.22 16.90 1.46
N ASP A 199 17.19 17.00 0.56
CA ASP A 199 17.46 18.23 -0.17
C ASP A 199 16.41 18.50 -1.26
N LYS A 200 16.57 19.58 -2.00
CA LYS A 200 15.62 19.97 -3.04
C LYS A 200 15.50 18.92 -4.15
N GLU A 201 16.62 18.35 -4.58
CA GLU A 201 16.65 17.36 -5.67
C GLU A 201 15.97 16.06 -5.23
N GLN A 202 16.25 15.60 -4.01
CA GLN A 202 15.61 14.43 -3.42
C GLN A 202 14.09 14.60 -3.27
N LYS A 203 13.62 15.80 -2.87
CA LYS A 203 12.19 16.13 -2.79
C LYS A 203 11.53 16.18 -4.17
N GLU A 204 12.22 16.69 -5.19
CA GLU A 204 11.73 16.67 -6.57
C GLU A 204 11.61 15.23 -7.09
N GLN A 205 12.59 14.37 -6.83
CA GLN A 205 12.55 12.94 -7.18
C GLN A 205 11.39 12.22 -6.48
N LEU A 206 11.17 12.51 -5.18
CA LEU A 206 10.06 11.94 -4.41
C LEU A 206 8.70 12.34 -5.00
N ALA A 207 8.53 13.62 -5.33
CA ALA A 207 7.30 14.13 -5.93
C ALA A 207 7.05 13.51 -7.33
N GLU A 208 8.11 13.33 -8.12
CA GLU A 208 8.01 12.71 -9.45
C GLU A 208 7.66 11.23 -9.36
N LEU A 209 8.23 10.47 -8.42
CA LEU A 209 7.85 9.07 -8.17
C LEU A 209 6.37 8.93 -7.83
N LEU A 210 5.82 9.88 -7.06
CA LEU A 210 4.44 9.89 -6.60
C LEU A 210 3.47 10.59 -7.57
N ALA A 211 3.96 11.07 -8.72
CA ALA A 211 3.12 11.71 -9.73
C ALA A 211 2.05 10.74 -10.27
N GLU A 212 0.90 11.29 -10.63
CA GLU A 212 -0.29 10.55 -11.08
C GLU A 212 0.02 9.61 -12.25
N GLU A 213 0.87 10.04 -13.19
CA GLU A 213 1.29 9.25 -14.34
C GLU A 213 2.00 7.93 -13.97
N ASN A 214 2.57 7.83 -12.76
CA ASN A 214 3.29 6.64 -12.30
C ASN A 214 2.38 5.65 -11.54
N ARG A 215 1.08 5.93 -11.39
CA ARG A 215 0.14 5.06 -10.67
C ARG A 215 0.11 3.64 -11.22
N SER A 216 0.10 3.48 -12.55
CA SER A 216 0.12 2.15 -13.18
C SER A 216 1.43 1.39 -12.93
N LEU A 217 2.55 2.09 -12.81
CA LEU A 217 3.84 1.48 -12.47
C LEU A 217 3.83 0.96 -11.01
N TRP A 218 3.26 1.72 -10.09
CA TRP A 218 3.06 1.25 -8.71
C TRP A 218 2.15 0.03 -8.65
N SER A 219 1.06 0.00 -9.42
CA SER A 219 0.19 -1.19 -9.50
C SER A 219 0.93 -2.41 -10.03
N ALA A 220 1.81 -2.23 -11.01
CA ALA A 220 2.65 -3.32 -11.53
C ALA A 220 3.62 -3.86 -10.48
N VAL A 221 4.32 -3.00 -9.78
CA VAL A 221 5.31 -3.38 -8.73
C VAL A 221 4.64 -4.07 -7.55
N LEU A 222 3.53 -3.52 -7.06
CA LEU A 222 2.89 -3.98 -5.83
C LEU A 222 1.98 -5.19 -6.04
N TYR A 223 1.31 -5.28 -7.18
CA TYR A 223 0.22 -6.24 -7.40
C TYR A 223 0.40 -7.10 -8.65
N GLY A 224 1.43 -6.84 -9.45
CA GLY A 224 1.63 -7.53 -10.74
C GLY A 224 0.57 -7.17 -11.78
N ILE A 225 -0.10 -6.02 -11.65
CA ILE A 225 -1.15 -5.57 -12.55
C ILE A 225 -0.55 -4.63 -13.60
N TYR A 226 -0.44 -5.11 -14.83
CA TYR A 226 0.19 -4.41 -15.96
C TYR A 226 -0.81 -3.76 -16.94
N THR A 227 -2.11 -3.84 -16.66
CA THR A 227 -3.16 -3.24 -17.49
C THR A 227 -3.62 -1.91 -16.89
N GLU A 228 -4.19 -1.05 -17.72
CA GLU A 228 -4.93 0.12 -17.21
C GLU A 228 -6.05 -0.38 -16.30
N ASP A 229 -5.91 -0.12 -14.99
CA ASP A 229 -6.91 -0.48 -14.01
C ASP A 229 -8.20 0.30 -14.32
N GLY A 230 -9.34 -0.38 -14.24
CA GLY A 230 -10.61 0.33 -14.25
C GLY A 230 -10.67 1.36 -13.10
N ALA A 231 -11.42 2.44 -13.29
CA ALA A 231 -11.51 3.53 -12.31
C ALA A 231 -11.80 3.03 -10.88
N ILE A 232 -12.63 2.00 -10.74
CA ILE A 232 -12.98 1.42 -9.43
C ILE A 232 -11.79 0.74 -8.74
N VAL A 233 -10.88 0.10 -9.52
CA VAL A 233 -9.66 -0.52 -8.97
C VAL A 233 -8.70 0.56 -8.46
N SER A 234 -8.53 1.63 -9.22
CA SER A 234 -7.70 2.78 -8.80
C SER A 234 -8.22 3.43 -7.52
N VAL A 235 -9.55 3.59 -7.40
CA VAL A 235 -10.18 4.10 -6.17
C VAL A 235 -9.95 3.13 -5.01
N ALA A 236 -10.14 1.82 -5.21
CA ALA A 236 -9.92 0.82 -4.17
C ALA A 236 -8.47 0.81 -3.69
N LEU A 237 -7.50 0.88 -4.60
CA LEU A 237 -6.06 0.91 -4.27
C LEU A 237 -5.68 2.16 -3.47
N SER A 238 -6.32 3.31 -3.72
CA SER A 238 -6.08 4.54 -2.95
C SER A 238 -6.50 4.42 -1.48
N GLN A 239 -7.31 3.42 -1.14
CA GLN A 239 -7.83 3.18 0.21
C GLN A 239 -7.02 2.15 1.00
N VAL A 240 -6.01 1.54 0.39
CA VAL A 240 -5.13 0.57 1.07
C VAL A 240 -4.46 1.22 2.28
N GLY A 241 -4.61 0.58 3.44
CA GLY A 241 -4.06 1.07 4.70
C GLY A 241 -5.10 1.58 5.68
N ASN A 242 -6.33 1.91 5.24
CA ASN A 242 -7.41 2.25 6.15
C ASN A 242 -7.81 1.05 7.02
N VAL A 243 -8.06 1.30 8.30
CA VAL A 243 -8.50 0.27 9.25
C VAL A 243 -9.85 0.63 9.86
N GLY A 244 -10.64 -0.39 10.23
CA GLY A 244 -11.95 -0.20 10.87
C GLY A 244 -13.10 0.10 9.91
N GLY A 245 -12.82 0.54 8.69
CA GLY A 245 -13.80 0.75 7.63
C GLY A 245 -14.79 1.90 7.86
N GLU A 246 -14.52 2.80 8.82
CA GLU A 246 -15.41 3.91 9.16
C GLU A 246 -15.82 4.78 7.97
N PRO A 247 -14.94 5.18 7.05
CA PRO A 247 -15.32 5.98 5.89
C PRO A 247 -16.40 5.34 5.01
N TYR A 248 -16.44 4.02 4.98
CA TYR A 248 -17.32 3.26 4.09
C TYR A 248 -18.66 2.93 4.72
N TRP A 249 -18.67 2.40 5.96
CA TRP A 249 -19.92 2.08 6.62
C TRP A 249 -20.66 3.34 7.11
N SER A 250 -19.95 4.40 7.51
CA SER A 250 -20.60 5.68 7.87
C SER A 250 -21.19 6.39 6.64
N TRP A 251 -20.48 6.38 5.51
CA TRP A 251 -21.02 6.88 4.23
C TRP A 251 -22.29 6.14 3.82
N TYR A 252 -22.32 4.81 4.05
CA TYR A 252 -23.52 4.01 3.74
C TYR A 252 -24.71 4.36 4.63
N GLY A 253 -24.49 4.93 5.80
CA GLY A 253 -25.52 5.37 6.75
C GLY A 253 -25.56 4.57 8.06
N PHE A 254 -24.58 3.73 8.35
CA PHE A 254 -24.49 3.06 9.65
C PHE A 254 -23.90 4.00 10.70
N SER A 255 -24.43 3.93 11.94
CA SER A 255 -23.99 4.76 13.07
C SER A 255 -22.89 4.12 13.91
N GLY A 256 -22.48 2.90 13.61
CA GLY A 256 -21.45 2.16 14.30
C GLY A 256 -20.83 1.11 13.39
N ARG A 257 -19.76 0.47 13.87
CA ARG A 257 -19.01 -0.53 13.11
C ARG A 257 -19.88 -1.73 12.72
N VAL A 258 -19.83 -2.06 11.44
CA VAL A 258 -20.47 -3.24 10.83
C VAL A 258 -19.47 -3.99 9.98
N GLU A 259 -19.84 -5.18 9.47
CA GLU A 259 -19.12 -5.82 8.38
C GLU A 259 -19.20 -4.93 7.12
N TRP A 260 -18.08 -4.36 6.72
CA TRP A 260 -18.06 -3.24 5.79
C TRP A 260 -17.56 -3.55 4.38
N CYS A 261 -17.19 -4.81 4.08
CA CYS A 261 -16.64 -5.18 2.77
C CYS A 261 -17.57 -4.79 1.60
N ALA A 262 -18.87 -5.00 1.73
CA ALA A 262 -19.85 -4.61 0.71
C ALA A 262 -20.06 -3.08 0.67
N CYS A 263 -20.01 -2.41 1.83
CA CYS A 263 -20.03 -0.95 1.89
C CYS A 263 -18.83 -0.33 1.16
N PHE A 264 -17.65 -0.94 1.32
CA PHE A 264 -16.43 -0.51 0.63
C PHE A 264 -16.56 -0.60 -0.89
N VAL A 265 -17.04 -1.73 -1.43
CA VAL A 265 -17.24 -1.86 -2.88
C VAL A 265 -18.26 -0.85 -3.38
N SER A 266 -19.35 -0.64 -2.63
CA SER A 266 -20.37 0.38 -2.96
C SER A 266 -19.79 1.80 -2.92
N TRP A 267 -18.95 2.09 -1.93
CA TRP A 267 -18.27 3.38 -1.82
C TRP A 267 -17.34 3.61 -3.01
N CYS A 268 -16.50 2.65 -3.38
CA CYS A 268 -15.64 2.74 -4.55
C CYS A 268 -16.45 2.95 -5.85
N ALA A 269 -17.59 2.28 -5.98
CA ALA A 269 -18.50 2.45 -7.11
C ALA A 269 -19.12 3.85 -7.15
N ASN A 270 -19.45 4.43 -5.99
CA ASN A 270 -19.94 5.80 -5.88
C ASN A 270 -18.90 6.81 -6.33
N GLU A 271 -17.67 6.69 -5.86
CA GLU A 271 -16.55 7.58 -6.24
C GLU A 271 -16.28 7.57 -7.76
N CYS A 272 -16.64 6.47 -8.43
CA CYS A 272 -16.56 6.34 -9.89
C CYS A 272 -17.83 6.79 -10.62
N GLY A 273 -18.90 7.20 -9.94
CA GLY A 273 -20.20 7.49 -10.53
C GLY A 273 -20.95 6.26 -11.07
N TYR A 274 -20.53 5.05 -10.69
CA TYR A 274 -21.11 3.80 -11.20
C TYR A 274 -22.46 3.45 -10.56
N ILE A 275 -22.76 4.01 -9.40
CA ILE A 275 -24.07 3.87 -8.76
C ILE A 275 -25.11 4.70 -9.52
N ASP A 276 -24.81 5.98 -9.80
CA ASP A 276 -25.70 6.89 -10.51
C ASP A 276 -26.01 6.42 -11.94
N THR A 277 -25.03 5.80 -12.58
CA THR A 277 -25.17 5.25 -13.94
C THR A 277 -25.76 3.84 -13.98
N GLY A 278 -26.00 3.21 -12.82
CA GLY A 278 -26.57 1.87 -12.70
C GLY A 278 -25.62 0.74 -13.13
N VAL A 279 -24.34 1.00 -13.23
CA VAL A 279 -23.30 0.00 -13.56
C VAL A 279 -23.08 -0.96 -12.38
N ILE A 280 -23.06 -0.43 -11.16
CA ILE A 280 -22.95 -1.20 -9.91
C ILE A 280 -24.03 -0.70 -8.95
N PRO A 281 -24.75 -1.59 -8.24
CA PRO A 281 -25.76 -1.16 -7.27
C PRO A 281 -25.10 -0.70 -5.96
N GLN A 282 -25.83 0.10 -5.19
CA GLN A 282 -25.48 0.36 -3.80
C GLN A 282 -25.97 -0.82 -2.92
N TYR A 283 -25.05 -1.48 -2.21
CA TYR A 283 -25.39 -2.61 -1.33
C TYR A 283 -24.44 -2.69 -0.13
N ALA A 284 -24.97 -3.13 1.03
CA ALA A 284 -24.21 -3.35 2.26
C ALA A 284 -24.03 -4.84 2.60
N GLY A 285 -24.72 -5.73 1.92
CA GLY A 285 -24.61 -7.18 2.10
C GLY A 285 -24.07 -7.86 0.86
N CYS A 286 -23.02 -8.67 0.99
CA CYS A 286 -22.39 -9.38 -0.14
C CYS A 286 -23.39 -10.25 -0.91
N VAL A 287 -24.34 -10.89 -0.21
CA VAL A 287 -25.39 -11.72 -0.84
C VAL A 287 -26.24 -10.90 -1.82
N ASN A 288 -26.60 -9.67 -1.45
CA ASN A 288 -27.39 -8.78 -2.30
C ASN A 288 -26.60 -8.35 -3.56
N GLY A 289 -25.31 -8.06 -3.40
CA GLY A 289 -24.43 -7.76 -4.54
C GLY A 289 -24.31 -8.96 -5.49
N VAL A 290 -24.02 -10.15 -4.96
CA VAL A 290 -23.95 -11.39 -5.75
C VAL A 290 -25.24 -11.63 -6.54
N GLN A 291 -26.41 -11.51 -5.87
CA GLN A 291 -27.70 -11.73 -6.52
C GLN A 291 -27.94 -10.72 -7.64
N TRP A 292 -27.60 -9.45 -7.42
CA TRP A 292 -27.78 -8.41 -8.44
C TRP A 292 -26.97 -8.71 -9.72
N PHE A 293 -25.72 -9.17 -9.59
CA PHE A 293 -24.87 -9.55 -10.72
C PHE A 293 -25.38 -10.85 -11.40
N LYS A 294 -25.89 -11.82 -10.61
CA LYS A 294 -26.51 -13.05 -11.15
C LYS A 294 -27.73 -12.76 -12.01
N ASP A 295 -28.61 -11.89 -11.53
CA ASP A 295 -29.84 -11.51 -12.24
C ASP A 295 -29.56 -10.84 -13.61
N ARG A 296 -28.35 -10.31 -13.79
CA ARG A 296 -27.88 -9.67 -15.02
C ARG A 296 -26.96 -10.54 -15.86
N GLY A 297 -26.71 -11.77 -15.46
CA GLY A 297 -25.79 -12.68 -16.15
C GLY A 297 -24.32 -12.19 -16.13
N GLN A 298 -23.97 -11.33 -15.17
CA GLN A 298 -22.63 -10.75 -15.01
C GLN A 298 -21.82 -11.44 -13.90
N TRP A 299 -22.40 -12.44 -13.26
CA TRP A 299 -21.73 -13.23 -12.24
C TRP A 299 -20.95 -14.38 -12.88
N MET A 300 -19.67 -14.51 -12.53
CA MET A 300 -18.84 -15.66 -12.87
C MET A 300 -18.44 -16.40 -11.60
N ASP A 301 -18.69 -17.70 -11.56
CA ASP A 301 -18.12 -18.53 -10.50
C ASP A 301 -16.59 -18.61 -10.68
N ALA A 302 -15.86 -18.58 -9.59
CA ALA A 302 -14.40 -18.67 -9.63
C ALA A 302 -14.00 -19.97 -10.37
N PRO A 303 -13.06 -19.94 -11.32
CA PRO A 303 -12.57 -21.14 -11.97
C PRO A 303 -11.96 -22.07 -10.92
N PRO A 304 -12.14 -23.41 -11.04
CA PRO A 304 -11.81 -24.38 -10.01
C PRO A 304 -10.31 -24.48 -9.65
N ASN A 305 -9.42 -23.76 -10.31
CA ASN A 305 -7.96 -23.83 -10.13
C ASN A 305 -7.30 -22.48 -9.83
N ARG A 306 -8.02 -21.48 -9.30
CA ARG A 306 -7.30 -20.35 -8.68
C ARG A 306 -6.85 -20.81 -7.28
N PRO A 307 -5.55 -20.71 -6.94
CA PRO A 307 -5.15 -20.82 -5.55
C PRO A 307 -5.97 -19.81 -4.76
N ARG A 308 -6.55 -20.25 -3.64
CA ARG A 308 -7.15 -19.35 -2.68
C ARG A 308 -6.00 -18.52 -2.10
N HIS A 309 -5.70 -17.40 -2.72
CA HIS A 309 -5.10 -16.32 -1.99
C HIS A 309 -6.21 -15.80 -1.09
N ASP A 310 -6.05 -16.01 0.20
CA ASP A 310 -6.92 -15.47 1.21
C ASP A 310 -6.90 -13.95 1.03
N TYR A 311 -7.98 -13.43 0.45
CA TYR A 311 -8.22 -12.00 0.39
C TYR A 311 -8.63 -11.57 1.80
N LEU A 312 -7.63 -11.27 2.63
CA LEU A 312 -7.84 -10.48 3.83
C LEU A 312 -7.92 -9.01 3.41
N LEU A 313 -9.14 -8.53 3.22
CA LEU A 313 -9.48 -7.12 3.32
C LEU A 313 -9.63 -6.75 4.80
#